data_6be659bdc432846a20377d1972e2e8b4
#
_entry.id   6be659bdc432846a20377d1972e2e8b4
#
_cell.length_a   1.000
_cell.length_b   1.000
_cell.length_c   1.000
_cell.angle_alpha   90.00
_cell.angle_beta   90.00
_cell.angle_gamma   90.00
#
_symmetry.space_group_name_H-M   'P 1'
#
loop_
_entity.id
_entity.type
_entity.pdbx_description
1 polymer ?
#
loop_
_entity_poly.entity_id
_entity_poly.type
_entity_poly.pdbx_seq_one_letter_code
_entity_poly.pdbx_strand_id
1 'polypeptide(L)'
;METHFGPDLCVPCGEGLLNVRVGAIIRKDGKVLMVKIILGDYCYSVGGRIKFGETAEQAVVREVYEETGVKMTVDRLGYVNEVYFFNDNPKRYGEPVYELAFYFYMNVPEDFALTSDHLGDGAEKFVWVAPDEPVTLYPNFMREALTDPKPYVVHDVRDDR
;
A
#
# COMPACT_ATOMS: atom_id res chain seq x y z
N MET A 1 -2.73 25.86 7.25
CA MET A 1 -1.46 25.90 6.51
C MET A 1 -1.37 24.60 5.73
N GLU A 2 -1.48 24.66 4.42
CA GLU A 2 -1.23 23.48 3.59
C GLU A 2 0.25 23.12 3.72
N THR A 3 0.53 21.97 4.27
CA THR A 3 1.89 21.45 4.31
C THR A 3 2.25 21.01 2.88
N HIS A 4 3.01 21.85 2.19
CA HIS A 4 3.60 21.45 0.91
C HIS A 4 4.76 20.50 1.18
N PHE A 5 4.51 19.20 1.03
CA PHE A 5 5.57 18.20 1.05
C PHE A 5 6.41 18.27 -0.24
N GLY A 6 7.65 17.83 -0.12
CA GLY A 6 8.57 17.75 -1.24
C GLY A 6 8.27 16.61 -2.23
N PRO A 7 9.25 16.22 -3.04
CA PRO A 7 9.10 15.13 -4.00
C PRO A 7 8.97 13.76 -3.32
N ASP A 8 8.51 12.78 -4.08
CA ASP A 8 8.47 11.39 -3.66
C ASP A 8 9.87 10.86 -3.31
N LEU A 9 9.95 10.07 -2.23
CA LEU A 9 11.16 9.34 -1.87
C LEU A 9 11.35 8.12 -2.78
N CYS A 10 11.55 8.39 -4.05
CA CYS A 10 11.91 7.43 -5.08
C CYS A 10 13.10 7.99 -5.85
N VAL A 11 14.30 7.56 -5.47
CA VAL A 11 15.54 8.19 -5.94
C VAL A 11 16.48 7.15 -6.55
N PRO A 12 17.29 7.55 -7.54
CA PRO A 12 18.37 6.71 -8.06
C PRO A 12 19.36 6.33 -6.95
N CYS A 13 19.73 5.06 -6.91
CA CYS A 13 20.71 4.52 -5.98
C CYS A 13 21.55 3.48 -6.72
N GLY A 14 22.80 3.83 -7.10
CA GLY A 14 23.62 2.99 -7.94
C GLY A 14 22.96 2.75 -9.30
N GLU A 15 22.82 1.48 -9.69
CA GLU A 15 22.18 1.07 -10.95
C GLU A 15 20.65 0.89 -10.83
N GLY A 16 20.07 1.17 -9.66
CA GLY A 16 18.66 0.96 -9.39
C GLY A 16 17.99 2.13 -8.70
N LEU A 17 16.84 1.84 -8.08
CA LEU A 17 16.03 2.80 -7.36
C LEU A 17 15.91 2.42 -5.88
N LEU A 18 15.96 3.43 -5.02
CA LEU A 18 15.45 3.37 -3.65
C LEU A 18 14.04 3.95 -3.65
N ASN A 19 13.06 3.12 -3.30
CA ASN A 19 11.65 3.51 -3.22
C ASN A 19 11.15 3.36 -1.78
N VAL A 20 10.66 4.45 -1.18
CA VAL A 20 10.13 4.41 0.18
C VAL A 20 8.63 4.65 0.16
N ARG A 21 7.87 3.69 0.68
CA ARG A 21 6.41 3.66 0.57
C ARG A 21 5.70 3.45 1.89
N VAL A 22 4.41 3.68 1.85
CA VAL A 22 3.44 3.27 2.87
C VAL A 22 2.32 2.46 2.25
N GLY A 23 1.75 1.58 3.03
CA GLY A 23 0.53 0.86 2.70
C GLY A 23 -0.44 0.84 3.86
N ALA A 24 -1.71 0.77 3.55
CA ALA A 24 -2.79 0.72 4.51
C ALA A 24 -3.41 -0.68 4.60
N ILE A 25 -3.60 -1.17 5.81
CA ILE A 25 -4.35 -2.38 6.11
C ILE A 25 -5.74 -1.93 6.60
N ILE A 26 -6.68 -1.88 5.67
CA ILE A 26 -8.05 -1.41 5.89
C ILE A 26 -8.95 -2.63 5.99
N ARG A 27 -9.41 -2.95 7.20
CA ARG A 27 -10.22 -4.15 7.47
C ARG A 27 -11.64 -3.76 7.87
N LYS A 28 -12.62 -4.41 7.27
CA LYS A 28 -14.03 -4.25 7.63
C LYS A 28 -14.79 -5.54 7.32
N ASP A 29 -15.66 -5.94 8.23
CA ASP A 29 -16.54 -7.12 8.07
C ASP A 29 -15.79 -8.40 7.64
N GLY A 30 -14.62 -8.64 8.24
CA GLY A 30 -13.78 -9.81 7.96
C GLY A 30 -13.08 -9.80 6.60
N LYS A 31 -13.05 -8.67 5.91
CA LYS A 31 -12.40 -8.46 4.61
C LYS A 31 -11.36 -7.36 4.68
N VAL A 32 -10.45 -7.35 3.72
CA VAL A 32 -9.44 -6.29 3.53
C VAL A 32 -9.69 -5.54 2.23
N LEU A 33 -9.58 -4.22 2.28
CA LEU A 33 -9.70 -3.37 1.09
C LEU A 33 -8.40 -3.42 0.30
N MET A 34 -8.52 -3.77 -0.97
CA MET A 34 -7.40 -3.84 -1.91
C MET A 34 -7.74 -3.08 -3.19
N VAL A 35 -6.71 -2.80 -3.97
CA VAL A 35 -6.83 -2.23 -5.32
C VAL A 35 -6.56 -3.33 -6.33
N LYS A 36 -7.50 -3.57 -7.22
CA LYS A 36 -7.38 -4.54 -8.31
C LYS A 36 -7.12 -3.83 -9.63
N ILE A 37 -6.10 -4.25 -10.35
CA ILE A 37 -5.91 -3.90 -11.75
C ILE A 37 -6.94 -4.67 -12.57
N ILE A 38 -7.79 -3.97 -13.34
CA ILE A 38 -8.94 -4.60 -14.04
C ILE A 38 -8.50 -5.68 -15.02
N LEU A 39 -7.39 -5.46 -15.71
CA LEU A 39 -6.81 -6.41 -16.68
C LEU A 39 -5.78 -7.35 -16.06
N GLY A 40 -5.55 -7.27 -14.75
CA GLY A 40 -4.60 -8.12 -14.02
C GLY A 40 -5.30 -9.20 -13.20
N ASP A 41 -4.49 -10.12 -12.67
CA ASP A 41 -4.91 -11.24 -11.84
C ASP A 41 -4.50 -11.10 -10.36
N TYR A 42 -4.05 -9.90 -9.96
CA TYR A 42 -3.62 -9.61 -8.60
C TYR A 42 -4.22 -8.32 -8.06
N CYS A 43 -4.16 -8.18 -6.75
CA CYS A 43 -4.53 -6.97 -6.03
C CYS A 43 -3.34 -6.46 -5.22
N TYR A 44 -3.25 -5.15 -5.04
CA TYR A 44 -2.27 -4.52 -4.19
C TYR A 44 -2.92 -3.62 -3.14
N SER A 45 -2.17 -3.27 -2.11
CA SER A 45 -2.66 -2.46 -0.99
C SER A 45 -2.93 -1.01 -1.41
N VAL A 46 -3.89 -0.38 -0.75
CA VAL A 46 -4.03 1.07 -0.74
C VAL A 46 -2.76 1.69 -0.18
N GLY A 47 -2.21 2.72 -0.81
CA GLY A 47 -0.99 3.40 -0.37
C GLY A 47 -0.19 4.01 -1.50
N GLY A 48 0.98 4.53 -1.17
CA GLY A 48 1.83 5.21 -2.13
C GLY A 48 3.20 5.56 -1.58
N ARG A 49 3.85 6.53 -2.21
CA ARG A 49 5.19 6.95 -1.83
C ARG A 49 5.16 7.98 -0.71
N ILE A 50 6.12 7.87 0.20
CA ILE A 50 6.38 8.92 1.17
C ILE A 50 6.98 10.11 0.41
N LYS A 51 6.56 11.32 0.75
CA LYS A 51 7.15 12.56 0.23
C LYS A 51 8.18 13.10 1.21
N PHE A 52 9.19 13.76 0.67
CA PHE A 52 10.18 14.43 1.51
C PHE A 52 9.51 15.47 2.43
N GLY A 53 9.74 15.34 3.73
CA GLY A 53 9.17 16.23 4.75
C GLY A 53 7.91 15.70 5.44
N GLU A 54 7.36 14.56 5.01
CA GLU A 54 6.29 13.88 5.75
C GLU A 54 6.80 12.64 6.50
N THR A 55 6.15 12.28 7.58
CA THR A 55 6.37 10.99 8.26
C THR A 55 5.60 9.88 7.55
N ALA A 56 5.95 8.63 7.82
CA ALA A 56 5.22 7.48 7.27
C ALA A 56 3.73 7.49 7.67
N GLU A 57 3.41 7.89 8.91
CA GLU A 57 2.02 8.02 9.36
C GLU A 57 1.26 9.11 8.60
N GLN A 58 1.89 10.26 8.39
CA GLN A 58 1.29 11.34 7.59
C GLN A 58 1.05 10.88 6.14
N ALA A 59 2.04 10.18 5.57
CA ALA A 59 1.94 9.64 4.21
C ALA A 59 0.77 8.67 4.05
N VAL A 60 0.61 7.69 4.95
CA VAL A 60 -0.48 6.71 4.82
C VAL A 60 -1.85 7.36 4.97
N VAL A 61 -2.00 8.33 5.89
CA VAL A 61 -3.25 9.08 6.07
C VAL A 61 -3.60 9.88 4.80
N ARG A 62 -2.60 10.53 4.21
CA ARG A 62 -2.76 11.28 2.95
C ARG A 62 -3.16 10.36 1.80
N GLU A 63 -2.42 9.27 1.58
CA GLU A 63 -2.68 8.32 0.49
C GLU A 63 -4.07 7.69 0.63
N VAL A 64 -4.46 7.24 1.83
CA VAL A 64 -5.80 6.70 2.07
C VAL A 64 -6.88 7.73 1.71
N TYR A 65 -6.69 8.98 2.11
CA TYR A 65 -7.65 10.03 1.79
C TYR A 65 -7.68 10.36 0.29
N GLU A 66 -6.52 10.46 -0.37
CA GLU A 66 -6.41 10.73 -1.81
C GLU A 66 -7.08 9.64 -2.65
N GLU A 67 -6.92 8.37 -2.25
CA GLU A 67 -7.48 7.23 -3.00
C GLU A 67 -8.95 6.95 -2.66
N THR A 68 -9.32 6.96 -1.38
CA THR A 68 -10.67 6.54 -0.94
C THR A 68 -11.66 7.69 -0.78
N GLY A 69 -11.17 8.93 -0.66
CA GLY A 69 -11.97 10.10 -0.30
C GLY A 69 -12.37 10.14 1.18
N VAL A 70 -11.93 9.18 1.99
CA VAL A 70 -12.30 9.07 3.42
C VAL A 70 -11.09 9.26 4.31
N LYS A 71 -11.20 10.16 5.28
CA LYS A 71 -10.16 10.34 6.30
C LYS A 71 -10.19 9.19 7.30
N MET A 72 -9.05 8.54 7.44
CA MET A 72 -8.81 7.53 8.47
C MET A 72 -7.62 7.93 9.33
N THR A 73 -7.59 7.45 10.56
CA THR A 73 -6.44 7.58 11.45
C THR A 73 -5.68 6.27 11.52
N VAL A 74 -4.42 6.35 11.91
CA VAL A 74 -3.58 5.16 12.13
C VAL A 74 -3.97 4.53 13.47
N ASP A 75 -4.19 3.22 13.47
CA ASP A 75 -4.24 2.41 14.69
C ASP A 75 -2.81 2.08 15.15
N ARG A 76 -2.04 1.37 14.32
CA ARG A 76 -0.65 1.00 14.63
C ARG A 76 0.14 0.59 13.40
N LEU A 77 1.47 0.65 13.50
CA LEU A 77 2.36 0.03 12.54
C LEU A 77 2.25 -1.50 12.65
N GLY A 78 1.97 -2.17 11.54
CA GLY A 78 1.85 -3.62 11.48
C GLY A 78 3.05 -4.32 10.88
N TYR A 79 3.57 -3.79 9.78
CA TYR A 79 4.69 -4.39 9.05
C TYR A 79 5.69 -3.35 8.60
N VAL A 80 6.97 -3.75 8.65
CA VAL A 80 8.04 -3.12 7.87
C VAL A 80 8.43 -4.13 6.79
N ASN A 81 8.28 -3.76 5.53
CA ASN A 81 8.53 -4.64 4.39
C ASN A 81 9.73 -4.14 3.59
N GLU A 82 10.71 -5.00 3.39
CA GLU A 82 11.82 -4.79 2.48
C GLU A 82 11.70 -5.75 1.31
N VAL A 83 11.71 -5.23 0.09
CA VAL A 83 11.66 -6.08 -1.09
C VAL A 83 12.60 -5.60 -2.18
N TYR A 84 13.37 -6.54 -2.74
CA TYR A 84 14.09 -6.35 -3.99
C TYR A 84 13.32 -6.96 -5.14
N PHE A 85 13.18 -6.23 -6.24
CA PHE A 85 12.54 -6.71 -7.46
C PHE A 85 13.08 -5.97 -8.69
N PHE A 86 12.77 -6.49 -9.87
CA PHE A 86 13.02 -5.77 -11.12
C PHE A 86 11.76 -5.00 -11.54
N ASN A 87 11.98 -3.75 -11.95
CA ASN A 87 10.90 -2.87 -12.39
C ASN A 87 10.27 -3.41 -13.67
N ASP A 88 8.96 -3.60 -13.66
CA ASP A 88 8.15 -4.05 -14.80
C ASP A 88 7.54 -2.90 -15.62
N ASN A 89 7.72 -1.67 -15.16
CA ASN A 89 7.28 -0.48 -15.90
C ASN A 89 8.02 -0.39 -17.24
N PRO A 90 7.33 -0.27 -18.39
CA PRO A 90 7.97 -0.23 -19.71
C PRO A 90 9.06 0.82 -19.87
N LYS A 91 8.96 1.95 -19.14
CA LYS A 91 9.96 3.03 -19.19
C LYS A 91 11.23 2.74 -18.39
N ARG A 92 11.19 1.77 -17.50
CA ARG A 92 12.28 1.40 -16.58
C ARG A 92 12.42 -0.11 -16.43
N TYR A 93 12.03 -0.84 -17.45
CA TYR A 93 12.00 -2.30 -17.44
C TYR A 93 13.38 -2.90 -17.10
N GLY A 94 13.37 -3.81 -16.13
CA GLY A 94 14.59 -4.51 -15.70
C GLY A 94 15.50 -3.72 -14.75
N GLU A 95 15.13 -2.47 -14.39
CA GLU A 95 15.87 -1.71 -13.39
C GLU A 95 15.67 -2.32 -12.00
N PRO A 96 16.74 -2.62 -11.24
CA PRO A 96 16.58 -3.15 -9.88
C PRO A 96 15.98 -2.09 -8.95
N VAL A 97 15.05 -2.51 -8.12
CA VAL A 97 14.41 -1.66 -7.12
C VAL A 97 14.59 -2.28 -5.74
N TYR A 98 15.04 -1.48 -4.80
CA TYR A 98 14.89 -1.73 -3.38
C TYR A 98 13.72 -0.90 -2.86
N GLU A 99 12.69 -1.56 -2.36
CA GLU A 99 11.54 -0.91 -1.76
C GLU A 99 11.50 -1.17 -0.26
N LEU A 100 11.44 -0.08 0.49
CA LEU A 100 11.17 -0.09 1.93
C LEU A 100 9.77 0.48 2.16
N ALA A 101 8.89 -0.30 2.73
CA ALA A 101 7.50 0.09 2.94
C ALA A 101 7.02 -0.15 4.38
N PHE A 102 6.24 0.80 4.89
CA PHE A 102 5.61 0.75 6.21
C PHE A 102 4.12 0.51 6.04
N TYR A 103 3.58 -0.57 6.63
CA TYR A 103 2.17 -0.91 6.56
C TYR A 103 1.48 -0.70 7.89
N PHE A 104 0.44 0.11 7.86
CA PHE A 104 -0.30 0.51 9.05
C PHE A 104 -1.70 -0.09 9.05
N TYR A 105 -2.12 -0.65 10.18
CA TYR A 105 -3.52 -0.89 10.44
C TYR A 105 -4.23 0.44 10.62
N MET A 106 -5.36 0.61 9.95
CA MET A 106 -6.14 1.86 9.98
C MET A 106 -7.38 1.71 10.84
N ASN A 107 -7.77 2.80 11.51
CA ASN A 107 -9.07 2.93 12.16
C ASN A 107 -10.11 3.25 11.07
N VAL A 108 -10.93 2.27 10.74
CA VAL A 108 -11.94 2.39 9.69
C VAL A 108 -13.24 2.92 10.30
N PRO A 109 -13.78 4.05 9.81
CA PRO A 109 -15.08 4.56 10.29
C PRO A 109 -16.19 3.53 10.07
N GLU A 110 -17.15 3.46 11.01
CA GLU A 110 -18.29 2.53 10.91
C GLU A 110 -19.13 2.77 9.66
N ASP A 111 -19.32 4.05 9.30
CA ASP A 111 -20.04 4.51 8.12
C ASP A 111 -19.19 4.57 6.85
N PHE A 112 -17.99 3.94 6.87
CA PHE A 112 -17.12 3.94 5.72
C PHE A 112 -17.81 3.40 4.47
N ALA A 113 -17.87 4.25 3.45
CA ALA A 113 -18.33 3.90 2.12
C ALA A 113 -17.44 4.59 1.09
N LEU A 114 -17.02 3.85 0.08
CA LEU A 114 -16.28 4.40 -1.05
C LEU A 114 -17.18 5.36 -1.84
N THR A 115 -16.63 6.52 -2.22
CA THR A 115 -17.32 7.48 -3.11
C THR A 115 -17.33 6.99 -4.55
N SER A 116 -16.35 6.16 -4.90
CA SER A 116 -16.22 5.46 -6.18
C SER A 116 -15.50 4.15 -5.95
N ASP A 117 -15.85 3.12 -6.69
CA ASP A 117 -15.14 1.85 -6.71
C ASP A 117 -13.99 1.84 -7.74
N HIS A 118 -13.84 2.89 -8.56
CA HIS A 118 -12.76 3.06 -9.52
C HIS A 118 -11.73 4.09 -9.05
N LEU A 119 -10.46 3.84 -9.38
CA LEU A 119 -9.35 4.76 -9.16
C LEU A 119 -8.87 5.38 -10.47
N GLY A 120 -8.53 6.65 -10.40
CA GLY A 120 -7.91 7.39 -11.50
C GLY A 120 -8.73 7.34 -12.80
N ASP A 121 -8.14 6.82 -13.86
CA ASP A 121 -8.74 6.68 -15.19
C ASP A 121 -9.68 5.47 -15.34
N GLY A 122 -9.91 4.72 -14.27
CA GLY A 122 -10.74 3.51 -14.25
C GLY A 122 -10.03 2.23 -14.64
N ALA A 123 -8.71 2.24 -14.79
CA ALA A 123 -7.90 1.01 -14.99
C ALA A 123 -7.77 0.17 -13.72
N GLU A 124 -8.10 0.75 -12.59
CA GLU A 124 -8.00 0.17 -11.25
C GLU A 124 -9.32 0.34 -10.50
N LYS A 125 -9.64 -0.60 -9.63
CA LYS A 125 -10.82 -0.52 -8.78
C LYS A 125 -10.56 -1.06 -7.39
N PHE A 126 -11.33 -0.56 -6.42
CA PHE A 126 -11.36 -1.12 -5.08
C PHE A 126 -12.13 -2.44 -5.05
N VAL A 127 -11.59 -3.37 -4.29
CA VAL A 127 -12.24 -4.66 -3.99
C VAL A 127 -12.06 -5.00 -2.52
N TRP A 128 -13.12 -5.56 -1.92
CA TRP A 128 -13.04 -6.15 -0.60
C TRP A 128 -12.72 -7.64 -0.75
N VAL A 129 -11.55 -8.04 -0.29
CA VAL A 129 -11.06 -9.42 -0.43
C VAL A 129 -11.32 -10.19 0.86
N ALA A 130 -12.02 -11.32 0.71
CA ALA A 130 -12.27 -12.26 1.80
C ALA A 130 -11.03 -13.16 2.04
N PRO A 131 -10.89 -13.76 3.25
CA PRO A 131 -9.72 -14.59 3.58
C PRO A 131 -9.48 -15.76 2.66
N ASP A 132 -10.53 -16.37 2.16
CA ASP A 132 -10.54 -17.59 1.32
C ASP A 132 -10.62 -17.29 -0.18
N GLU A 133 -10.69 -16.03 -0.57
CA GLU A 133 -10.77 -15.63 -1.97
C GLU A 133 -9.45 -15.93 -2.71
N PRO A 134 -9.48 -16.72 -3.82
CA PRO A 134 -8.28 -17.20 -4.49
C PRO A 134 -7.67 -16.15 -5.42
N VAL A 135 -7.33 -14.98 -4.87
CA VAL A 135 -6.66 -13.89 -5.59
C VAL A 135 -5.27 -13.66 -5.02
N THR A 136 -4.32 -13.34 -5.88
CA THR A 136 -2.97 -12.95 -5.44
C THR A 136 -3.00 -11.57 -4.82
N LEU A 137 -2.46 -11.43 -3.61
CA LEU A 137 -2.36 -10.16 -2.90
C LEU A 137 -0.89 -9.72 -2.79
N TYR A 138 -0.64 -8.46 -3.04
CA TYR A 138 0.62 -7.80 -2.77
C TYR A 138 0.45 -6.65 -1.77
N PRO A 139 1.26 -6.63 -0.70
CA PRO A 139 2.24 -7.66 -0.32
C PRO A 139 1.58 -8.97 0.14
N ASN A 140 2.31 -10.06 0.08
CA ASN A 140 1.80 -11.41 0.36
C ASN A 140 1.22 -11.56 1.77
N PHE A 141 1.74 -10.80 2.75
CA PHE A 141 1.29 -10.85 4.13
C PHE A 141 -0.10 -10.22 4.36
N MET A 142 -0.72 -9.58 3.36
CA MET A 142 -2.03 -8.94 3.54
C MET A 142 -3.10 -9.92 4.00
N ARG A 143 -3.01 -11.18 3.59
CA ARG A 143 -3.93 -12.23 4.03
C ARG A 143 -3.73 -12.59 5.50
N GLU A 144 -2.48 -12.70 5.94
CA GLU A 144 -2.14 -12.88 7.36
C GLU A 144 -2.56 -11.66 8.19
N ALA A 145 -2.30 -10.45 7.70
CA ALA A 145 -2.71 -9.22 8.36
C ALA A 145 -4.24 -9.14 8.58
N LEU A 146 -5.02 -9.77 7.71
CA LEU A 146 -6.47 -9.88 7.85
C LEU A 146 -6.88 -10.94 8.88
N THR A 147 -6.27 -12.14 8.82
CA THR A 147 -6.77 -13.33 9.52
C THR A 147 -6.08 -13.58 10.86
N ASP A 148 -4.83 -13.18 11.00
CA ASP A 148 -3.99 -13.40 12.19
C ASP A 148 -3.10 -12.19 12.47
N PRO A 149 -3.71 -11.01 12.77
CA PRO A 149 -2.93 -9.80 13.02
C PRO A 149 -2.06 -9.95 14.26
N LYS A 150 -0.76 -9.84 14.08
CA LYS A 150 0.19 -9.95 15.20
C LYS A 150 0.11 -8.69 16.09
N PRO A 151 0.29 -8.82 17.41
CA PRO A 151 0.30 -7.68 18.33
C PRO A 151 1.61 -6.89 18.35
N TYR A 152 2.54 -7.21 17.45
CA TYR A 152 3.85 -6.59 17.29
C TYR A 152 4.11 -6.27 15.82
N VAL A 153 5.11 -5.44 15.57
CA VAL A 153 5.54 -5.13 14.19
C VAL A 153 6.28 -6.34 13.60
N VAL A 154 5.83 -6.78 12.44
CA VAL A 154 6.48 -7.85 11.68
C VAL A 154 7.45 -7.22 10.67
N HIS A 155 8.68 -7.70 10.65
CA HIS A 155 9.66 -7.35 9.64
C HIS A 155 9.66 -8.43 8.55
N ASP A 156 9.12 -8.09 7.39
CA ASP A 156 9.04 -8.97 6.23
C ASP A 156 10.12 -8.60 5.21
N VAL A 157 10.88 -9.58 4.76
CA VAL A 157 11.99 -9.37 3.81
C VAL A 157 11.87 -10.34 2.66
N ARG A 158 11.89 -9.82 1.43
CA ARG A 158 11.84 -10.64 0.21
C ARG A 158 12.84 -10.17 -0.84
N ASP A 159 13.30 -11.13 -1.61
CA ASP A 159 14.10 -10.89 -2.81
C ASP A 159 13.44 -11.62 -3.98
N ASP A 160 12.77 -10.85 -4.83
CA ASP A 160 12.01 -11.34 -5.99
C ASP A 160 12.80 -11.12 -7.31
N ARG A 161 14.12 -10.92 -7.23
CA ARG A 161 15.01 -10.77 -8.40
C ARG A 161 15.36 -12.10 -9.05
#